data_7449a571aa8420eece1a54f141c6a36b
#
_entry.id   7449a571aa8420eece1a54f141c6a36b
#
_cell.length_a   1.000
_cell.length_b   1.000
_cell.length_c   1.000
_cell.angle_alpha   90.00
_cell.angle_beta   90.00
_cell.angle_gamma   90.00
#
_symmetry.space_group_name_H-M   'P 1'
#
loop_
_entity.id
_entity.type
_entity.pdbx_description
1 polymer ?
#
loop_
_entity_poly.entity_id
_entity_poly.type
_entity_poly.pdbx_seq_one_letter_code
_entity_poly.pdbx_strand_id
1 'polypeptide(L)'
;VVSQLGTRSGKGFFSAKTKPNPMNIRTLDRKITELQLDGYVLYAASSQDANLYYLTDFLAEDPFLFLRTGGQSLLVVSSMERARAIRSSTADQVRSREEFQRDSHELEGDRATVALFVSVLKECHIKHLGVDAAFPIILADALRSDGYELHPISGSIERLRSIKTARELGHMTTVQRASEKAFASALATLRRSEIIGDTLRYDGQVLTSERLKAIIGCSLINDGCTSKDVIASSGYDSALPHLTGSGPIKAHSAIVLDIFPQSIESRYHADMSRTVLRGDAPRELAEMFTAVQEGRRSLRRERLSH
;
A
#
# COMPACT_ATOMS: atom_id res chain seq x y z
N VAL A 1 46.95 -12.58 -13.07
CA VAL A 1 46.18 -13.52 -13.91
C VAL A 1 44.71 -13.12 -13.79
N VAL A 2 44.24 -12.30 -14.75
CA VAL A 2 42.83 -11.89 -14.87
C VAL A 2 42.24 -12.77 -15.96
N SER A 3 41.33 -13.68 -15.61
CA SER A 3 40.57 -14.47 -16.59
C SER A 3 39.11 -13.99 -16.59
N GLN A 4 38.73 -13.54 -17.74
CA GLN A 4 37.42 -13.32 -18.36
C GLN A 4 36.20 -13.91 -17.60
N LEU A 5 35.33 -13.07 -17.11
CA LEU A 5 33.95 -13.40 -16.79
C LEU A 5 33.06 -12.87 -17.93
N GLY A 6 32.43 -13.80 -18.62
CA GLY A 6 31.56 -13.55 -19.75
C GLY A 6 30.36 -12.68 -19.38
N THR A 7 30.12 -11.70 -20.21
CA THR A 7 28.92 -10.84 -20.21
C THR A 7 27.69 -11.67 -20.53
N ARG A 8 26.94 -12.09 -19.51
CA ARG A 8 25.55 -12.48 -19.68
C ARG A 8 24.73 -11.21 -19.88
N SER A 9 24.29 -10.99 -21.10
CA SER A 9 23.28 -10.03 -21.48
C SER A 9 22.01 -10.23 -20.62
N GLY A 10 21.91 -9.47 -19.55
CA GLY A 10 20.67 -9.29 -18.81
C GLY A 10 19.70 -8.50 -19.69
N LYS A 11 18.74 -9.17 -20.33
CA LYS A 11 17.59 -8.49 -20.90
C LYS A 11 16.85 -7.85 -19.72
N GLY A 12 17.08 -6.58 -19.49
CA GLY A 12 16.31 -5.77 -18.57
C GLY A 12 14.86 -5.80 -19.04
N PHE A 13 13.99 -6.33 -18.22
CA PHE A 13 12.54 -6.17 -18.33
C PHE A 13 12.22 -4.68 -18.08
N PHE A 14 12.44 -3.82 -19.06
CA PHE A 14 11.80 -2.52 -19.09
C PHE A 14 10.35 -2.76 -19.52
N SER A 15 9.46 -2.86 -18.53
CA SER A 15 8.03 -2.79 -18.79
C SER A 15 7.73 -1.48 -19.50
N ALA A 16 7.06 -1.56 -20.64
CA ALA A 16 6.58 -0.40 -21.35
C ALA A 16 5.72 0.46 -20.41
N LYS A 17 5.96 1.78 -20.37
CA LYS A 17 5.17 2.75 -19.59
C LYS A 17 3.69 2.54 -19.90
N THR A 18 2.97 1.84 -19.08
CA THR A 18 1.52 1.79 -19.15
C THR A 18 1.00 2.97 -18.34
N LYS A 19 0.53 4.02 -19.05
CA LYS A 19 -0.19 5.14 -18.44
C LYS A 19 -1.28 4.60 -17.49
N PRO A 20 -1.60 5.29 -16.38
CA PRO A 20 -2.73 4.91 -15.54
C PRO A 20 -3.94 4.67 -16.43
N ASN A 21 -4.84 3.77 -16.01
CA ASN A 21 -6.00 3.41 -16.85
C ASN A 21 -6.66 4.69 -17.37
N PRO A 22 -6.64 4.93 -18.69
CA PRO A 22 -7.15 6.20 -19.26
C PRO A 22 -8.62 6.44 -18.91
N MET A 23 -9.37 5.39 -18.56
CA MET A 23 -10.76 5.50 -18.11
C MET A 23 -10.86 6.10 -16.70
N ASN A 24 -9.93 5.79 -15.82
CA ASN A 24 -9.92 6.28 -14.44
C ASN A 24 -9.52 7.76 -14.36
N ILE A 25 -8.47 8.16 -15.08
CA ILE A 25 -8.07 9.59 -15.15
C ILE A 25 -9.16 10.46 -15.77
N ARG A 26 -9.85 9.99 -16.82
CA ARG A 26 -11.00 10.71 -17.41
C ARG A 26 -12.15 10.97 -16.42
N THR A 27 -12.31 10.09 -15.44
CA THR A 27 -13.32 10.30 -14.39
C THR A 27 -12.92 11.46 -13.46
N LEU A 28 -11.62 11.60 -13.13
CA LEU A 28 -11.11 12.75 -12.40
C LEU A 28 -11.27 14.04 -13.22
N ASP A 29 -10.91 14.02 -14.52
CA ASP A 29 -11.09 15.17 -15.42
C ASP A 29 -12.55 15.61 -15.51
N ARG A 30 -13.48 14.66 -15.61
CA ARG A 30 -14.91 14.94 -15.58
C ARG A 30 -15.32 15.61 -14.27
N LYS A 31 -14.82 15.13 -13.12
CA LYS A 31 -15.13 15.71 -11.81
C LYS A 31 -14.59 17.13 -11.67
N ILE A 32 -13.38 17.40 -12.16
CA ILE A 32 -12.80 18.75 -12.23
C ILE A 32 -13.75 19.66 -13.03
N THR A 33 -14.21 19.21 -14.21
CA THR A 33 -15.12 19.98 -15.07
C THR A 33 -16.50 20.19 -14.44
N GLU A 34 -17.11 19.15 -13.86
CA GLU A 34 -18.42 19.23 -13.17
C GLU A 34 -18.43 20.23 -12.03
N LEU A 35 -17.32 20.35 -11.31
CA LEU A 35 -17.16 21.29 -10.20
C LEU A 35 -16.63 22.66 -10.63
N GLN A 36 -16.47 22.88 -11.93
CA GLN A 36 -15.92 24.12 -12.51
C GLN A 36 -14.56 24.53 -11.92
N LEU A 37 -13.70 23.53 -11.68
CA LEU A 37 -12.34 23.74 -11.17
C LEU A 37 -11.34 23.88 -12.30
N ASP A 38 -10.28 24.64 -12.09
CA ASP A 38 -9.17 24.80 -13.02
C ASP A 38 -8.22 23.58 -12.96
N GLY A 39 -8.16 22.90 -11.83
CA GLY A 39 -7.32 21.73 -11.64
C GLY A 39 -7.54 21.01 -10.31
N TYR A 40 -6.81 19.91 -10.15
CA TYR A 40 -6.77 19.10 -8.93
C TYR A 40 -5.32 18.88 -8.49
N VAL A 41 -5.04 19.11 -7.21
CA VAL A 41 -3.69 18.97 -6.65
C VAL A 41 -3.62 17.98 -5.49
N LEU A 42 -2.52 17.22 -5.45
CA LEU A 42 -2.08 16.44 -4.30
C LEU A 42 -0.67 16.85 -3.89
N TYR A 43 -0.41 16.82 -2.59
CA TYR A 43 0.91 17.07 -2.03
C TYR A 43 1.15 16.12 -0.86
N ALA A 44 1.98 15.11 -1.06
CA ALA A 44 2.33 14.10 -0.09
C ALA A 44 3.59 13.32 -0.52
N ALA A 45 4.11 12.48 0.37
CA ALA A 45 5.02 11.41 0.02
C ALA A 45 4.21 10.22 -0.52
N SER A 46 4.44 9.79 -1.74
CA SER A 46 3.67 8.70 -2.36
C SER A 46 3.94 7.32 -1.74
N SER A 47 4.99 7.17 -0.93
CA SER A 47 5.20 5.98 -0.09
C SER A 47 4.16 5.87 1.03
N GLN A 48 3.52 6.97 1.41
CA GLN A 48 2.51 7.06 2.47
C GLN A 48 1.11 7.38 1.92
N ASP A 49 1.02 8.00 0.75
CA ASP A 49 -0.22 8.37 0.08
C ASP A 49 -0.50 7.48 -1.14
N ALA A 50 -1.45 6.57 -0.98
CA ALA A 50 -1.80 5.62 -2.02
C ALA A 50 -2.57 6.25 -3.19
N ASN A 51 -3.23 7.41 -3.01
CA ASN A 51 -3.89 8.16 -4.08
C ASN A 51 -2.84 8.78 -5.01
N LEU A 52 -1.82 9.42 -4.41
CA LEU A 52 -0.73 10.00 -5.16
C LEU A 52 0.07 8.92 -5.91
N TYR A 53 0.40 7.79 -5.24
CA TYR A 53 1.06 6.67 -5.92
C TYR A 53 0.22 6.14 -7.09
N TYR A 54 -1.09 5.95 -6.89
CA TYR A 54 -2.02 5.47 -7.91
C TYR A 54 -2.08 6.37 -9.15
N LEU A 55 -2.10 7.68 -8.96
CA LEU A 55 -2.16 8.65 -10.06
C LEU A 55 -0.84 8.81 -10.81
N THR A 56 0.28 8.51 -10.16
CA THR A 56 1.61 8.83 -10.70
C THR A 56 2.46 7.62 -11.06
N ASP A 57 2.17 6.45 -10.48
CA ASP A 57 3.03 5.25 -10.53
C ASP A 57 4.49 5.55 -10.10
N PHE A 58 4.68 6.61 -9.30
CA PHE A 58 5.97 7.11 -8.85
C PHE A 58 6.07 7.04 -7.32
N LEU A 59 6.98 6.19 -6.85
CA LEU A 59 7.24 6.01 -5.42
C LEU A 59 8.33 6.96 -4.96
N ALA A 60 8.01 7.86 -4.01
CA ALA A 60 8.96 8.76 -3.36
C ALA A 60 8.68 8.85 -1.85
N GLU A 61 9.77 8.94 -1.07
CA GLU A 61 9.71 9.09 0.38
C GLU A 61 9.49 10.56 0.78
N ASP A 62 9.95 11.49 -0.05
CA ASP A 62 9.75 12.93 0.17
C ASP A 62 8.45 13.41 -0.49
N PRO A 63 7.75 14.39 0.11
CA PRO A 63 6.58 15.01 -0.48
C PRO A 63 6.90 15.70 -1.81
N PHE A 64 6.01 15.52 -2.78
CA PHE A 64 6.05 16.20 -4.07
C PHE A 64 4.65 16.66 -4.51
N LEU A 65 4.62 17.61 -5.43
CA LEU A 65 3.37 18.13 -5.95
C LEU A 65 2.95 17.39 -7.22
N PHE A 66 1.71 16.92 -7.24
CA PHE A 66 1.01 16.45 -8.43
C PHE A 66 -0.11 17.44 -8.76
N LEU A 67 -0.17 17.89 -10.01
CA LEU A 67 -1.23 18.74 -10.51
C LEU A 67 -1.88 18.09 -11.74
N ARG A 68 -3.21 18.05 -11.76
CA ARG A 68 -4.01 17.67 -12.92
C ARG A 68 -4.80 18.88 -13.41
N THR A 69 -4.53 19.35 -14.63
CA THR A 69 -5.20 20.49 -15.25
C THR A 69 -5.24 20.33 -16.76
N GLY A 70 -6.29 20.80 -17.43
CA GLY A 70 -6.42 20.74 -18.89
C GLY A 70 -6.27 19.36 -19.50
N GLY A 71 -6.57 18.29 -18.77
CA GLY A 71 -6.39 16.91 -19.20
C GLY A 71 -4.93 16.43 -19.17
N GLN A 72 -4.00 17.21 -18.60
CA GLN A 72 -2.58 16.86 -18.43
C GLN A 72 -2.19 16.80 -16.97
N SER A 73 -1.16 16.02 -16.67
CA SER A 73 -0.58 15.86 -15.33
C SER A 73 0.84 16.42 -15.28
N LEU A 74 1.12 17.20 -14.24
CA LEU A 74 2.42 17.74 -13.92
C LEU A 74 2.89 17.20 -12.57
N LEU A 75 4.10 16.64 -12.52
CA LEU A 75 4.82 16.38 -11.27
C LEU A 75 5.86 17.46 -11.05
N VAL A 76 5.91 17.99 -9.82
CA VAL A 76 6.99 18.87 -9.38
C VAL A 76 7.72 18.18 -8.23
N VAL A 77 8.93 17.71 -8.50
CA VAL A 77 9.79 16.94 -7.59
C VAL A 77 11.09 17.68 -7.32
N SER A 78 11.92 17.20 -6.39
CA SER A 78 13.29 17.74 -6.24
C SER A 78 14.14 17.45 -7.49
N SER A 79 15.17 18.24 -7.74
CA SER A 79 16.10 18.01 -8.87
C SER A 79 16.75 16.63 -8.81
N MET A 80 17.03 16.10 -7.61
CA MET A 80 17.58 14.76 -7.39
C MET A 80 16.62 13.65 -7.88
N GLU A 81 15.32 13.85 -7.71
CA GLU A 81 14.29 12.88 -8.10
C GLU A 81 13.83 13.02 -9.55
N ARG A 82 14.11 14.15 -10.21
CA ARG A 82 13.58 14.47 -11.54
C ARG A 82 13.88 13.39 -12.59
N ALA A 83 15.12 12.92 -12.66
CA ALA A 83 15.51 11.90 -13.65
C ALA A 83 14.80 10.56 -13.41
N ARG A 84 14.58 10.19 -12.14
CA ARG A 84 13.86 8.98 -11.75
C ARG A 84 12.36 9.13 -12.05
N ALA A 85 11.77 10.27 -11.73
CA ALA A 85 10.37 10.56 -12.02
C ALA A 85 10.07 10.55 -13.54
N ILE A 86 10.93 11.12 -14.38
CA ILE A 86 10.79 11.05 -15.84
C ILE A 86 10.78 9.60 -16.34
N ARG A 87 11.58 8.72 -15.74
CA ARG A 87 11.68 7.32 -16.18
C ARG A 87 10.55 6.44 -15.68
N SER A 88 10.09 6.63 -14.44
CA SER A 88 9.17 5.72 -13.77
C SER A 88 7.74 6.24 -13.65
N SER A 89 7.51 7.58 -13.61
CA SER A 89 6.15 8.10 -13.49
C SER A 89 5.34 8.01 -14.79
N THR A 90 4.03 8.06 -14.63
CA THR A 90 3.05 8.13 -15.73
C THR A 90 2.63 9.56 -16.06
N ALA A 91 3.20 10.57 -15.40
CA ALA A 91 2.89 11.97 -15.63
C ALA A 91 3.25 12.43 -17.04
N ASP A 92 2.46 13.37 -17.56
CA ASP A 92 2.70 13.97 -18.88
C ASP A 92 3.92 14.88 -18.84
N GLN A 93 4.13 15.60 -17.73
CA GLN A 93 5.26 16.49 -17.51
C GLN A 93 5.89 16.26 -16.13
N VAL A 94 7.22 16.38 -16.07
CA VAL A 94 7.98 16.32 -14.80
C VAL A 94 8.94 17.50 -14.78
N ARG A 95 8.82 18.33 -13.75
CA ARG A 95 9.66 19.50 -13.54
C ARG A 95 10.30 19.48 -12.15
N SER A 96 11.40 20.18 -12.00
CA SER A 96 12.04 20.31 -10.69
C SER A 96 11.45 21.50 -9.92
N ARG A 97 11.43 21.39 -8.56
CA ARG A 97 10.95 22.50 -7.71
C ARG A 97 11.81 23.75 -7.88
N GLU A 98 13.09 23.59 -8.16
CA GLU A 98 14.05 24.66 -8.34
C GLU A 98 13.75 25.52 -9.57
N GLU A 99 13.05 24.97 -10.57
CA GLU A 99 12.58 25.73 -11.73
C GLU A 99 11.53 26.79 -11.34
N PHE A 100 10.77 26.56 -10.27
CA PHE A 100 9.72 27.44 -9.75
C PHE A 100 10.15 28.34 -8.59
N GLN A 101 11.30 28.04 -7.96
CA GLN A 101 11.77 28.72 -6.76
C GLN A 101 12.92 29.70 -7.00
N ARG A 102 13.10 30.19 -8.22
CA ARG A 102 14.24 31.05 -8.62
C ARG A 102 14.38 32.31 -7.76
N ASP A 103 13.27 32.87 -7.32
CA ASP A 103 13.23 34.10 -6.53
C ASP A 103 12.98 33.88 -5.03
N SER A 104 12.95 32.62 -4.57
CA SER A 104 12.59 32.25 -3.19
C SER A 104 13.59 31.29 -2.53
N HIS A 105 14.86 31.36 -2.93
CA HIS A 105 15.93 30.49 -2.42
C HIS A 105 16.21 30.62 -0.91
N GLU A 106 15.82 31.74 -0.30
CA GLU A 106 16.02 32.00 1.13
C GLU A 106 14.87 31.44 1.99
N LEU A 107 13.79 30.95 1.38
CA LEU A 107 12.64 30.40 2.11
C LEU A 107 12.88 28.95 2.48
N GLU A 108 12.51 28.58 3.69
CA GLU A 108 12.59 27.21 4.21
C GLU A 108 11.23 26.71 4.71
N GLY A 109 11.10 25.38 4.83
CA GLY A 109 9.94 24.72 5.39
C GLY A 109 8.63 25.03 4.65
N ASP A 110 7.59 25.33 5.42
CA ASP A 110 6.25 25.59 4.89
C ASP A 110 6.20 26.81 3.96
N ARG A 111 6.98 27.85 4.27
CA ARG A 111 7.05 29.06 3.43
C ARG A 111 7.59 28.77 2.05
N ALA A 112 8.64 27.95 1.94
CA ALA A 112 9.18 27.52 0.65
C ALA A 112 8.15 26.68 -0.11
N THR A 113 7.40 25.84 0.58
CA THR A 113 6.35 25.02 -0.02
C THR A 113 5.19 25.89 -0.53
N VAL A 114 4.72 26.86 0.25
CA VAL A 114 3.68 27.82 -0.20
C VAL A 114 4.14 28.59 -1.43
N ALA A 115 5.37 29.12 -1.43
CA ALA A 115 5.93 29.86 -2.56
C ALA A 115 6.00 28.97 -3.83
N LEU A 116 6.36 27.70 -3.68
CA LEU A 116 6.32 26.71 -4.77
C LEU A 116 4.92 26.57 -5.35
N PHE A 117 3.91 26.37 -4.49
CA PHE A 117 2.52 26.24 -4.93
C PHE A 117 2.07 27.49 -5.69
N VAL A 118 2.29 28.67 -5.11
CA VAL A 118 1.90 29.94 -5.74
C VAL A 118 2.56 30.11 -7.12
N SER A 119 3.85 29.75 -7.24
CA SER A 119 4.57 29.84 -8.52
C SER A 119 4.00 28.87 -9.57
N VAL A 120 3.73 27.61 -9.18
CA VAL A 120 3.15 26.60 -10.07
C VAL A 120 1.73 27.01 -10.50
N LEU A 121 0.88 27.42 -9.55
CA LEU A 121 -0.51 27.79 -9.82
C LEU A 121 -0.62 29.04 -10.69
N LYS A 122 0.25 30.04 -10.49
CA LYS A 122 0.34 31.23 -11.35
C LYS A 122 0.74 30.88 -12.79
N GLU A 123 1.77 30.06 -12.97
CA GLU A 123 2.22 29.62 -14.29
C GLU A 123 1.15 28.82 -15.02
N CYS A 124 0.39 28.00 -14.31
CA CYS A 124 -0.70 27.20 -14.87
C CYS A 124 -2.04 27.94 -14.96
N HIS A 125 -2.11 29.23 -14.58
CA HIS A 125 -3.31 30.06 -14.59
C HIS A 125 -4.49 29.49 -13.78
N ILE A 126 -4.20 28.90 -12.62
CA ILE A 126 -5.18 28.23 -11.74
C ILE A 126 -5.63 29.17 -10.63
N LYS A 127 -6.94 29.22 -10.37
CA LYS A 127 -7.57 29.94 -9.25
C LYS A 127 -8.48 29.05 -8.41
N HIS A 128 -9.25 28.17 -9.04
CA HIS A 128 -10.20 27.25 -8.39
C HIS A 128 -9.59 25.85 -8.36
N LEU A 129 -9.24 25.38 -7.17
CA LEU A 129 -8.42 24.21 -6.98
C LEU A 129 -9.20 23.10 -6.25
N GLY A 130 -9.30 21.93 -6.85
CA GLY A 130 -9.67 20.71 -6.15
C GLY A 130 -8.48 20.21 -5.32
N VAL A 131 -8.72 19.86 -4.06
CA VAL A 131 -7.71 19.31 -3.15
C VAL A 131 -8.22 18.03 -2.50
N ASP A 132 -7.32 17.13 -2.12
CA ASP A 132 -7.67 15.97 -1.30
C ASP A 132 -8.11 16.39 0.11
N ALA A 133 -8.94 15.57 0.77
CA ALA A 133 -9.37 15.83 2.14
C ALA A 133 -8.22 15.87 3.16
N ALA A 134 -7.11 15.18 2.86
CA ALA A 134 -5.89 15.19 3.67
C ALA A 134 -4.90 16.30 3.28
N PHE A 135 -5.32 17.26 2.44
CA PHE A 135 -4.44 18.36 2.03
C PHE A 135 -3.97 19.18 3.25
N PRO A 136 -2.66 19.49 3.36
CA PRO A 136 -2.12 20.16 4.55
C PRO A 136 -2.81 21.51 4.82
N ILE A 137 -3.37 21.67 6.03
CA ILE A 137 -4.15 22.85 6.40
C ILE A 137 -3.31 24.14 6.33
N ILE A 138 -2.03 24.07 6.68
CA ILE A 138 -1.11 25.23 6.58
C ILE A 138 -1.04 25.73 5.14
N LEU A 139 -0.91 24.82 4.17
CA LEU A 139 -0.90 25.18 2.74
C LEU A 139 -2.27 25.71 2.30
N ALA A 140 -3.36 25.07 2.76
CA ALA A 140 -4.70 25.49 2.41
C ALA A 140 -4.99 26.94 2.88
N ASP A 141 -4.65 27.27 4.11
CA ASP A 141 -4.89 28.60 4.66
C ASP A 141 -4.02 29.68 4.01
N ALA A 142 -2.74 29.37 3.75
CA ALA A 142 -1.85 30.28 3.04
C ALA A 142 -2.35 30.56 1.61
N LEU A 143 -2.74 29.51 0.85
CA LEU A 143 -3.26 29.68 -0.50
C LEU A 143 -4.58 30.45 -0.52
N ARG A 144 -5.50 30.22 0.44
CA ARG A 144 -6.73 31.03 0.57
C ARG A 144 -6.43 32.49 0.85
N SER A 145 -5.45 32.76 1.71
CA SER A 145 -4.99 34.14 2.00
C SER A 145 -4.41 34.84 0.77
N ASP A 146 -3.82 34.08 -0.16
CA ASP A 146 -3.32 34.56 -1.46
C ASP A 146 -4.41 34.61 -2.56
N GLY A 147 -5.68 34.38 -2.18
CA GLY A 147 -6.83 34.52 -3.06
C GLY A 147 -7.09 33.32 -3.99
N TYR A 148 -6.64 32.14 -3.62
CA TYR A 148 -7.03 30.87 -4.27
C TYR A 148 -8.28 30.29 -3.62
N GLU A 149 -9.15 29.71 -4.44
CA GLU A 149 -10.32 28.99 -3.95
C GLU A 149 -10.03 27.49 -3.92
N LEU A 150 -10.10 26.88 -2.72
CA LEU A 150 -9.84 25.47 -2.50
C LEU A 150 -11.12 24.70 -2.19
N HIS A 151 -11.39 23.67 -2.99
CA HIS A 151 -12.57 22.82 -2.90
C HIS A 151 -12.14 21.38 -2.52
N PRO A 152 -12.44 20.91 -1.30
CA PRO A 152 -12.13 19.53 -0.92
C PRO A 152 -12.93 18.53 -1.79
N ILE A 153 -12.23 17.57 -2.39
CA ILE A 153 -12.80 16.49 -3.19
C ILE A 153 -12.49 15.16 -2.49
N SER A 154 -13.43 14.69 -1.67
CA SER A 154 -13.27 13.43 -0.94
C SER A 154 -13.74 12.22 -1.75
N GLY A 155 -13.10 11.08 -1.57
CA GLY A 155 -13.53 9.77 -2.06
C GLY A 155 -13.46 9.57 -3.57
N SER A 156 -13.02 10.56 -4.35
CA SER A 156 -12.99 10.45 -5.83
C SER A 156 -11.91 9.47 -6.29
N ILE A 157 -10.70 9.60 -5.78
CA ILE A 157 -9.57 8.72 -6.15
C ILE A 157 -9.76 7.33 -5.53
N GLU A 158 -10.23 7.24 -4.30
CA GLU A 158 -10.56 5.98 -3.63
C GLU A 158 -11.59 5.18 -4.43
N ARG A 159 -12.60 5.84 -5.00
CA ARG A 159 -13.59 5.20 -5.86
C ARG A 159 -12.95 4.66 -7.15
N LEU A 160 -12.02 5.39 -7.76
CA LEU A 160 -11.26 4.91 -8.91
C LEU A 160 -10.43 3.67 -8.55
N ARG A 161 -9.77 3.69 -7.41
CA ARG A 161 -8.97 2.58 -6.88
C ARG A 161 -9.82 1.37 -6.47
N SER A 162 -11.11 1.56 -6.14
CA SER A 162 -11.98 0.46 -5.73
C SER A 162 -12.27 -0.54 -6.87
N ILE A 163 -12.26 -0.08 -8.12
CA ILE A 163 -12.46 -0.92 -9.31
C ILE A 163 -11.10 -1.22 -9.95
N LYS A 164 -10.65 -2.47 -9.82
CA LYS A 164 -9.31 -2.89 -10.24
C LYS A 164 -9.26 -3.21 -11.73
N THR A 165 -8.20 -2.79 -12.37
CA THR A 165 -7.84 -3.18 -13.73
C THR A 165 -7.26 -4.59 -13.75
N ALA A 166 -7.12 -5.20 -14.95
CA ALA A 166 -6.46 -6.50 -15.10
C ALA A 166 -5.00 -6.48 -14.60
N ARG A 167 -4.27 -5.37 -14.82
CA ARG A 167 -2.89 -5.19 -14.30
C ARG A 167 -2.88 -5.22 -12.77
N GLU A 168 -3.76 -4.45 -12.14
CA GLU A 168 -3.87 -4.37 -10.67
C GLU A 168 -4.27 -5.72 -10.06
N LEU A 169 -5.20 -6.45 -10.69
CA LEU A 169 -5.54 -7.80 -10.29
C LEU A 169 -4.33 -8.75 -10.40
N GLY A 170 -3.47 -8.58 -11.41
CA GLY A 170 -2.21 -9.29 -11.54
C GLY A 170 -1.27 -9.03 -10.35
N HIS A 171 -1.08 -7.76 -9.96
CA HIS A 171 -0.29 -7.39 -8.79
C HIS A 171 -0.86 -7.99 -7.50
N MET A 172 -2.16 -7.85 -7.27
CA MET A 172 -2.84 -8.43 -6.10
C MET A 172 -2.69 -9.96 -6.06
N THR A 173 -2.84 -10.64 -7.21
CA THR A 173 -2.65 -12.10 -7.31
C THR A 173 -1.23 -12.51 -6.93
N THR A 174 -0.21 -11.75 -7.35
CA THR A 174 1.19 -12.04 -7.00
C THR A 174 1.40 -11.95 -5.49
N VAL A 175 0.90 -10.90 -4.84
CA VAL A 175 1.02 -10.73 -3.38
C VAL A 175 0.20 -11.79 -2.63
N GLN A 176 -0.98 -12.15 -3.12
CA GLN A 176 -1.79 -13.23 -2.55
C GLN A 176 -1.05 -14.57 -2.55
N ARG A 177 -0.36 -14.91 -3.66
CA ARG A 177 0.46 -16.13 -3.74
C ARG A 177 1.65 -16.10 -2.76
N ALA A 178 2.29 -14.94 -2.56
CA ALA A 178 3.32 -14.78 -1.55
C ALA A 178 2.76 -15.02 -0.14
N SER A 179 1.56 -14.50 0.16
CA SER A 179 0.85 -14.74 1.42
C SER A 179 0.55 -16.23 1.61
N GLU A 180 0.06 -16.92 0.60
CA GLU A 180 -0.23 -18.36 0.63
C GLU A 180 1.02 -19.20 0.90
N LYS A 181 2.15 -18.87 0.31
CA LYS A 181 3.43 -19.55 0.57
C LYS A 181 3.92 -19.31 2.00
N ALA A 182 3.85 -18.07 2.48
CA ALA A 182 4.23 -17.74 3.85
C ALA A 182 3.34 -18.48 4.86
N PHE A 183 2.06 -18.59 4.57
CA PHE A 183 1.12 -19.36 5.36
C PHE A 183 1.45 -20.86 5.34
N ALA A 184 1.76 -21.41 4.16
CA ALA A 184 2.19 -22.81 4.03
C ALA A 184 3.46 -23.10 4.83
N SER A 185 4.42 -22.16 4.89
CA SER A 185 5.64 -22.28 5.70
C SER A 185 5.31 -22.34 7.20
N ALA A 186 4.39 -21.49 7.67
CA ALA A 186 3.91 -21.53 9.05
C ALA A 186 3.22 -22.86 9.37
N LEU A 187 2.33 -23.33 8.50
CA LEU A 187 1.66 -24.62 8.67
C LEU A 187 2.65 -25.80 8.67
N ALA A 188 3.65 -25.79 7.82
CA ALA A 188 4.69 -26.82 7.80
C ALA A 188 5.47 -26.86 9.13
N THR A 189 5.79 -25.69 9.69
CA THR A 189 6.42 -25.54 11.00
C THR A 189 5.56 -26.12 12.10
N LEU A 190 4.27 -25.75 12.15
CA LEU A 190 3.32 -26.26 13.13
C LEU A 190 3.11 -27.78 13.02
N ARG A 191 3.02 -28.32 11.81
CA ARG A 191 2.89 -29.79 11.59
C ARG A 191 4.10 -30.57 12.05
N ARG A 192 5.31 -30.01 11.89
CA ARG A 192 6.58 -30.64 12.29
C ARG A 192 6.91 -30.40 13.75
N SER A 193 6.20 -29.52 14.44
CA SER A 193 6.43 -29.30 15.86
C SER A 193 5.94 -30.49 16.70
N GLU A 194 6.64 -30.72 17.82
CA GLU A 194 6.31 -31.70 18.85
C GLU A 194 5.49 -31.03 19.96
N ILE A 195 4.52 -31.75 20.51
CA ILE A 195 3.74 -31.28 21.67
C ILE A 195 4.46 -31.74 22.92
N ILE A 196 4.86 -30.83 23.80
CA ILE A 196 5.47 -31.09 25.09
C ILE A 196 4.72 -30.31 26.17
N GLY A 197 3.94 -31.04 26.95
CA GLY A 197 2.99 -30.43 27.88
C GLY A 197 1.92 -29.63 27.12
N ASP A 198 1.79 -28.34 27.41
CA ASP A 198 0.84 -27.44 26.82
C ASP A 198 1.46 -26.53 25.70
N THR A 199 2.73 -26.79 25.31
CA THR A 199 3.47 -25.96 24.36
C THR A 199 4.00 -26.77 23.19
N LEU A 200 4.38 -26.06 22.13
CA LEU A 200 5.00 -26.63 20.94
C LEU A 200 6.52 -26.46 20.94
N ARG A 201 7.24 -27.48 20.46
CA ARG A 201 8.67 -27.41 20.17
C ARG A 201 8.94 -27.67 18.69
N TYR A 202 9.87 -26.92 18.13
CA TYR A 202 10.31 -27.05 16.73
C TYR A 202 11.84 -26.93 16.69
N ASP A 203 12.51 -27.88 16.04
CA ASP A 203 13.99 -28.01 16.02
C ASP A 203 14.61 -27.94 17.41
N GLY A 204 14.05 -28.71 18.36
CA GLY A 204 14.57 -28.83 19.73
C GLY A 204 14.35 -27.64 20.63
N GLN A 205 13.72 -26.56 20.16
CA GLN A 205 13.46 -25.35 20.93
C GLN A 205 11.95 -25.09 21.05
N VAL A 206 11.55 -24.35 22.08
CA VAL A 206 10.17 -23.91 22.23
C VAL A 206 9.79 -23.05 21.01
N LEU A 207 8.68 -23.40 20.36
CA LEU A 207 8.14 -22.58 19.27
C LEU A 207 7.37 -21.40 19.86
N THR A 208 7.84 -20.18 19.55
CA THR A 208 7.19 -18.95 20.01
C THR A 208 6.52 -18.21 18.87
N SER A 209 5.63 -17.29 19.20
CA SER A 209 4.99 -16.36 18.26
C SER A 209 6.05 -15.61 17.43
N GLU A 210 7.10 -15.13 18.07
CA GLU A 210 8.18 -14.37 17.41
C GLU A 210 8.89 -15.24 16.37
N ARG A 211 9.19 -16.50 16.72
CA ARG A 211 9.84 -17.43 15.80
C ARG A 211 8.95 -17.78 14.61
N LEU A 212 7.64 -17.96 14.86
CA LEU A 212 6.69 -18.24 13.78
C LEU A 212 6.51 -17.03 12.87
N LYS A 213 6.43 -15.81 13.44
CA LYS A 213 6.42 -14.55 12.69
C LYS A 213 7.69 -14.36 11.84
N ALA A 214 8.86 -14.72 12.38
CA ALA A 214 10.12 -14.66 11.63
C ALA A 214 10.12 -15.61 10.43
N ILE A 215 9.62 -16.84 10.57
CA ILE A 215 9.49 -17.81 9.46
C ILE A 215 8.56 -17.24 8.35
N ILE A 216 7.43 -16.67 8.73
CA ILE A 216 6.49 -16.00 7.82
C ILE A 216 7.19 -14.84 7.10
N GLY A 217 7.86 -13.95 7.86
CA GLY A 217 8.57 -12.80 7.32
C GLY A 217 9.66 -13.17 6.34
N CYS A 218 10.48 -14.18 6.64
CA CYS A 218 11.49 -14.68 5.71
C CYS A 218 10.88 -15.20 4.40
N SER A 219 9.75 -15.91 4.47
CA SER A 219 9.06 -16.39 3.27
C SER A 219 8.55 -15.22 2.42
N LEU A 220 7.97 -14.18 3.05
CA LEU A 220 7.48 -12.99 2.34
C LEU A 220 8.60 -12.20 1.66
N ILE A 221 9.72 -11.99 2.35
CA ILE A 221 10.90 -11.28 1.79
C ILE A 221 11.45 -12.01 0.56
N ASN A 222 11.53 -13.33 0.59
CA ASN A 222 12.00 -14.13 -0.54
C ASN A 222 11.09 -13.99 -1.79
N ASP A 223 9.81 -13.66 -1.60
CA ASP A 223 8.85 -13.38 -2.67
C ASP A 223 8.67 -11.86 -2.94
N GLY A 224 9.58 -11.01 -2.48
CA GLY A 224 9.56 -9.55 -2.72
C GLY A 224 8.43 -8.82 -1.99
N CYS A 225 7.98 -9.36 -0.86
CA CYS A 225 6.92 -8.77 -0.04
C CYS A 225 7.38 -8.51 1.39
N THR A 226 6.75 -7.57 2.06
CA THR A 226 6.93 -7.30 3.50
C THR A 226 5.59 -7.29 4.21
N SER A 227 5.57 -7.58 5.50
CA SER A 227 4.41 -7.34 6.37
C SER A 227 4.90 -6.70 7.67
N LYS A 228 4.22 -5.65 8.13
CA LYS A 228 4.63 -4.94 9.35
C LYS A 228 4.25 -5.73 10.60
N ASP A 229 3.01 -6.15 10.71
CA ASP A 229 2.39 -6.62 11.95
C ASP A 229 1.73 -8.00 11.77
N VAL A 230 2.52 -9.01 11.38
CA VAL A 230 2.02 -10.39 11.31
C VAL A 230 1.47 -10.82 12.66
N ILE A 231 0.23 -11.33 12.67
CA ILE A 231 -0.35 -11.94 13.86
C ILE A 231 -0.05 -13.44 13.85
N ALA A 232 0.50 -13.93 14.95
CA ALA A 232 0.69 -15.34 15.25
C ALA A 232 0.35 -15.54 16.74
N SER A 233 -0.93 -15.47 17.08
CA SER A 233 -1.45 -15.41 18.43
C SER A 233 -2.07 -16.73 18.83
N SER A 234 -1.85 -17.22 20.05
CA SER A 234 -2.35 -18.52 20.50
C SER A 234 -3.01 -18.48 21.89
N GLY A 235 -3.94 -19.41 22.12
CA GLY A 235 -4.67 -19.49 23.37
C GLY A 235 -5.59 -18.30 23.59
N TYR A 236 -5.62 -17.77 24.82
CA TYR A 236 -6.47 -16.62 25.17
C TYR A 236 -6.19 -15.39 24.31
N ASP A 237 -4.93 -15.15 23.99
CA ASP A 237 -4.50 -13.99 23.18
C ASP A 237 -5.11 -14.03 21.77
N SER A 238 -5.43 -15.21 21.24
CA SER A 238 -6.07 -15.36 19.93
C SER A 238 -7.50 -14.82 19.85
N ALA A 239 -8.13 -14.54 21.00
CA ALA A 239 -9.46 -13.94 21.09
C ALA A 239 -9.41 -12.40 21.04
N LEU A 240 -8.21 -11.80 21.13
CA LEU A 240 -8.02 -10.36 21.13
C LEU A 240 -7.63 -9.89 19.72
N PRO A 241 -8.53 -9.19 19.01
CA PRO A 241 -8.21 -8.64 17.69
C PRO A 241 -6.97 -7.74 17.76
N HIS A 242 -6.10 -7.83 16.77
CA HIS A 242 -4.87 -7.04 16.64
C HIS A 242 -3.77 -7.33 17.67
N LEU A 243 -3.96 -8.31 18.60
CA LEU A 243 -2.87 -8.78 19.43
C LEU A 243 -1.96 -9.70 18.63
N THR A 244 -0.74 -9.24 18.33
CA THR A 244 0.18 -9.93 17.42
C THR A 244 0.72 -11.26 17.97
N GLY A 245 0.48 -11.55 19.25
CA GLY A 245 0.96 -12.72 19.97
C GLY A 245 2.41 -12.58 20.42
N SER A 246 2.74 -13.25 21.53
CA SER A 246 4.08 -13.32 22.11
C SER A 246 4.30 -14.61 22.90
N GLY A 247 5.57 -15.00 23.06
CA GLY A 247 5.94 -16.17 23.86
C GLY A 247 5.52 -17.51 23.24
N PRO A 248 5.45 -18.59 24.07
CA PRO A 248 5.23 -19.94 23.59
C PRO A 248 3.88 -20.14 22.91
N ILE A 249 3.87 -20.78 21.75
CA ILE A 249 2.64 -21.23 21.08
C ILE A 249 2.03 -22.39 21.87
N LYS A 250 0.74 -22.27 22.17
CA LYS A 250 -0.01 -23.25 22.94
C LYS A 250 -0.47 -24.43 22.07
N ALA A 251 -0.27 -25.65 22.58
CA ALA A 251 -0.88 -26.85 22.03
C ALA A 251 -2.37 -26.92 22.41
N HIS A 252 -3.17 -27.73 21.70
CA HIS A 252 -4.59 -27.97 21.95
C HIS A 252 -5.43 -26.69 22.03
N SER A 253 -4.98 -25.61 21.40
CA SER A 253 -5.60 -24.28 21.49
C SER A 253 -5.62 -23.61 20.13
N ALA A 254 -6.52 -22.62 19.94
CA ALA A 254 -6.56 -21.84 18.72
C ALA A 254 -5.23 -21.09 18.51
N ILE A 255 -4.76 -21.10 17.29
CA ILE A 255 -3.64 -20.29 16.80
C ILE A 255 -4.18 -19.47 15.64
N VAL A 256 -4.30 -18.16 15.83
CA VAL A 256 -4.70 -17.23 14.76
C VAL A 256 -3.43 -16.78 14.04
N LEU A 257 -3.42 -17.02 12.73
CA LEU A 257 -2.42 -16.52 11.82
C LEU A 257 -3.10 -15.50 10.90
N ASP A 258 -2.64 -14.25 10.93
CA ASP A 258 -3.13 -13.18 10.08
C ASP A 258 -1.96 -12.49 9.40
N ILE A 259 -1.96 -12.55 8.06
CA ILE A 259 -0.81 -12.17 7.23
C ILE A 259 -1.31 -11.22 6.15
N PHE A 260 -0.91 -9.95 6.22
CA PHE A 260 -1.31 -8.89 5.30
C PHE A 260 -0.09 -8.22 4.65
N PRO A 261 0.58 -8.91 3.71
CA PRO A 261 1.79 -8.44 3.08
C PRO A 261 1.52 -7.34 2.06
N GLN A 262 2.56 -6.54 1.84
CA GLN A 262 2.65 -5.57 0.76
C GLN A 262 3.82 -5.93 -0.17
N SER A 263 3.60 -5.89 -1.48
CA SER A 263 4.70 -5.97 -2.45
C SER A 263 5.62 -4.75 -2.33
N ILE A 264 6.92 -4.98 -2.27
CA ILE A 264 7.94 -3.93 -2.26
C ILE A 264 7.90 -3.12 -3.57
N GLU A 265 7.71 -3.80 -4.69
CA GLU A 265 7.73 -3.19 -6.02
C GLU A 265 6.40 -2.51 -6.37
N SER A 266 5.29 -3.25 -6.31
CA SER A 266 4.00 -2.76 -6.81
C SER A 266 3.15 -2.03 -5.78
N ARG A 267 3.49 -2.11 -4.49
CA ARG A 267 2.77 -1.54 -3.34
C ARG A 267 1.36 -2.09 -3.14
N TYR A 268 0.96 -3.12 -3.89
CA TYR A 268 -0.32 -3.80 -3.67
C TYR A 268 -0.24 -4.72 -2.45
N HIS A 269 -1.40 -4.95 -1.85
CA HIS A 269 -1.55 -5.76 -0.64
C HIS A 269 -2.32 -7.04 -0.92
N ALA A 270 -2.09 -8.05 -0.08
CA ALA A 270 -2.99 -9.15 0.16
C ALA A 270 -3.35 -9.20 1.64
N ASP A 271 -4.35 -10.00 1.97
CA ASP A 271 -4.80 -10.22 3.33
C ASP A 271 -5.34 -11.64 3.46
N MET A 272 -4.80 -12.40 4.43
CA MET A 272 -5.22 -13.77 4.66
C MET A 272 -5.14 -14.14 6.13
N SER A 273 -6.30 -14.35 6.74
CA SER A 273 -6.42 -14.82 8.11
C SER A 273 -6.92 -16.26 8.19
N ARG A 274 -6.32 -17.08 9.05
CA ARG A 274 -6.76 -18.46 9.35
C ARG A 274 -6.55 -18.78 10.82
N THR A 275 -7.52 -19.50 11.37
CA THR A 275 -7.36 -20.17 12.67
C THR A 275 -6.95 -21.62 12.44
N VAL A 276 -5.87 -22.01 13.07
CA VAL A 276 -5.33 -23.38 13.03
C VAL A 276 -5.13 -23.92 14.44
N LEU A 277 -4.91 -25.22 14.54
CA LEU A 277 -4.69 -25.90 15.83
C LEU A 277 -3.63 -26.99 15.65
N ARG A 278 -2.82 -27.19 16.67
CA ARG A 278 -1.89 -28.31 16.78
C ARG A 278 -2.21 -29.11 18.04
N GLY A 279 -2.66 -30.37 17.86
CA GLY A 279 -3.18 -31.26 18.91
C GLY A 279 -4.68 -31.47 18.80
N ASP A 280 -5.33 -31.81 19.88
CA ASP A 280 -6.77 -32.12 19.96
C ASP A 280 -7.56 -30.83 20.17
N ALA A 281 -8.67 -30.67 19.48
CA ALA A 281 -9.55 -29.54 19.67
C ALA A 281 -10.39 -29.67 20.92
N PRO A 282 -10.34 -28.71 21.87
CA PRO A 282 -11.32 -28.64 22.95
C PRO A 282 -12.76 -28.57 22.41
N ARG A 283 -13.72 -29.12 23.15
CA ARG A 283 -15.11 -29.18 22.71
C ARG A 283 -15.69 -27.82 22.36
N GLU A 284 -15.43 -26.84 23.20
CA GLU A 284 -15.91 -25.47 22.99
C GLU A 284 -15.37 -24.87 21.68
N LEU A 285 -14.10 -25.11 21.34
CA LEU A 285 -13.49 -24.63 20.09
C LEU A 285 -14.10 -25.33 18.86
N ALA A 286 -14.42 -26.62 18.98
CA ALA A 286 -15.09 -27.36 17.90
C ALA A 286 -16.54 -26.86 17.67
N GLU A 287 -17.25 -26.54 18.74
CA GLU A 287 -18.60 -25.94 18.71
C GLU A 287 -18.57 -24.55 18.08
N MET A 288 -17.62 -23.68 18.46
CA MET A 288 -17.42 -22.36 17.84
C MET A 288 -17.13 -22.47 16.34
N PHE A 289 -16.25 -23.38 15.94
CA PHE A 289 -15.94 -23.63 14.52
C PHE A 289 -17.19 -24.02 13.73
N THR A 290 -18.02 -24.91 14.29
CA THR A 290 -19.26 -25.36 13.66
C THR A 290 -20.23 -24.19 13.48
N ALA A 291 -20.45 -23.38 14.52
CA ALA A 291 -21.32 -22.21 14.46
C ALA A 291 -20.87 -21.19 13.39
N VAL A 292 -19.56 -20.90 13.30
CA VAL A 292 -19.00 -20.01 12.26
C VAL A 292 -19.21 -20.60 10.85
N GLN A 293 -19.03 -21.91 10.68
CA GLN A 293 -19.28 -22.57 9.39
C GLN A 293 -20.74 -22.48 8.95
N GLU A 294 -21.66 -22.70 9.87
CA GLU A 294 -23.10 -22.61 9.62
C GLU A 294 -23.51 -21.19 9.23
N GLY A 295 -23.08 -20.18 9.98
CA GLY A 295 -23.32 -18.77 9.65
C GLY A 295 -22.80 -18.41 8.25
N ARG A 296 -21.57 -18.85 7.89
CA ARG A 296 -21.01 -18.63 6.56
C ARG A 296 -21.80 -19.31 5.44
N ARG A 297 -22.35 -20.51 5.69
CA ARG A 297 -23.20 -21.21 4.71
C ARG A 297 -24.52 -20.50 4.48
N SER A 298 -25.15 -20.01 5.56
CA SER A 298 -26.40 -19.23 5.49
C SER A 298 -26.23 -17.96 4.67
N LEU A 299 -25.20 -17.15 4.95
CA LEU A 299 -24.90 -15.94 4.20
C LEU A 299 -24.59 -16.18 2.70
N ARG A 300 -23.98 -17.30 2.36
CA ARG A 300 -23.76 -17.67 0.95
C ARG A 300 -25.06 -18.04 0.23
N ARG A 301 -26.01 -18.68 0.90
CA ARG A 301 -27.31 -19.02 0.33
C ARG A 301 -28.15 -17.75 0.06
N GLU A 302 -28.17 -16.82 0.99
CA GLU A 302 -28.87 -15.54 0.80
C GLU A 302 -28.32 -14.71 -0.36
N ARG A 303 -26.97 -14.66 -0.54
CA ARG A 303 -26.35 -13.95 -1.66
C ARG A 303 -26.62 -14.57 -3.04
N LEU A 304 -26.98 -15.84 -3.12
CA LEU A 304 -27.27 -16.52 -4.37
C LEU A 304 -28.78 -16.49 -4.72
N SER A 305 -29.60 -15.95 -3.80
CA SER A 305 -31.05 -15.80 -3.97
C SER A 305 -31.48 -14.37 -4.36
N HIS A 306 -30.54 -13.49 -4.53
CA HIS A 306 -30.68 -12.12 -5.06
C HIS A 306 -29.76 -11.90 -6.27
#